data_b95d3e6d4bb17986a2a7e2d1b346f3fe
#
_entry.id   b95d3e6d4bb17986a2a7e2d1b346f3fe
#
_cell.length_a   1.000
_cell.length_b   1.000
_cell.length_c   1.000
_cell.angle_alpha   90.00
_cell.angle_beta   90.00
_cell.angle_gamma   90.00
#
_symmetry.space_group_name_H-M   'P 1'
#
loop_
_entity.id
_entity.type
_entity.pdbx_description
1 polymer ?
#
loop_
_entity_poly.entity_id
_entity_poly.type
_entity_poly.pdbx_seq_one_letter_code
_entity_poly.pdbx_strand_id
1 'polypeptide(L)'
;RQMCIRDSILTVHYEASTHLHRTIQAIKAEGMKAGVALNPHTPVSVVEDIIEELDLVLVMSVNPGFGGQKFIENTYRKIEKLAEMKKEYNPGLIIEVDGGVNTDNAPKLTAAGADALVAGSAVFNAENPTEYIAELVKA
;
A
#
# COMPACT_ATOMS: atom_id res chain seq x y z
N ARG A 1 -12.46 -5.91 4.94
CA ARG A 1 -13.04 -5.67 4.07
C ARG A 1 -12.42 -5.66 2.84
N GLN A 2 -12.96 -5.48 1.91
CA GLN A 2 -12.35 -5.50 0.79
C GLN A 2 -13.19 -5.00 -0.25
N MET A 3 -12.77 -4.82 -1.38
CA MET A 3 -13.48 -4.44 -2.36
C MET A 3 -13.25 -5.25 -3.44
N CYS A 4 -14.16 -5.71 -4.05
CA CYS A 4 -14.01 -6.60 -5.05
C CYS A 4 -14.53 -6.05 -6.28
N ILE A 5 -13.70 -5.76 -7.23
CA ILE A 5 -14.10 -5.39 -8.50
C ILE A 5 -13.60 -6.43 -9.39
N ARG A 6 -14.17 -6.62 -10.53
CA ARG A 6 -13.74 -7.59 -11.46
C ARG A 6 -12.31 -7.40 -11.79
N ASP A 7 -11.51 -8.40 -11.80
CA ASP A 7 -10.08 -8.37 -12.02
C ASP A 7 -9.37 -7.61 -10.92
N SER A 8 -10.00 -7.47 -9.78
CA SER A 8 -9.43 -6.67 -8.74
C SER A 8 -8.55 -7.48 -7.82
N ILE A 9 -7.94 -6.77 -6.88
CA ILE A 9 -7.08 -7.35 -5.87
C ILE A 9 -7.85 -7.34 -4.57
N LEU A 10 -7.89 -8.49 -3.90
CA LEU A 10 -8.48 -8.54 -2.57
C LEU A 10 -7.35 -8.36 -1.56
N THR A 11 -7.43 -7.30 -0.78
CA THR A 11 -6.40 -6.97 0.19
C THR A 11 -6.87 -7.27 1.60
N VAL A 12 -6.07 -8.00 2.36
CA VAL A 12 -6.39 -8.32 3.74
C VAL A 12 -5.34 -7.71 4.65
N HIS A 13 -5.73 -7.37 5.88
CA HIS A 13 -4.80 -6.80 6.84
C HIS A 13 -3.97 -7.89 7.50
N TYR A 14 -2.67 -7.68 7.53
CA TYR A 14 -1.77 -8.63 8.19
C TYR A 14 -2.19 -8.85 9.65
N GLU A 15 -2.51 -7.75 10.34
CA GLU A 15 -2.81 -7.81 11.77
C GLU A 15 -4.13 -8.50 12.09
N ALA A 16 -5.00 -8.64 11.10
CA ALA A 16 -6.28 -9.30 11.28
C ALA A 16 -6.27 -10.75 10.79
N SER A 17 -5.14 -11.21 10.26
CA SER A 17 -5.08 -12.54 9.65
C SER A 17 -4.19 -13.47 10.47
N THR A 18 -4.78 -14.49 11.07
CA THR A 18 -4.03 -15.44 11.87
C THR A 18 -3.18 -16.38 11.01
N HIS A 19 -3.74 -16.82 9.88
CA HIS A 19 -3.02 -17.70 8.95
C HIS A 19 -2.93 -17.04 7.59
N LEU A 20 -2.06 -16.04 7.50
CA LEU A 20 -1.98 -15.20 6.32
C LEU A 20 -1.69 -15.99 5.04
N HIS A 21 -0.73 -16.89 5.07
CA HIS A 21 -0.36 -17.65 3.87
C HIS A 21 -1.56 -18.43 3.33
N ARG A 22 -2.31 -19.07 4.24
CA ARG A 22 -3.49 -19.82 3.83
C ARG A 22 -4.54 -18.90 3.21
N THR A 23 -4.72 -17.71 3.80
CA THR A 23 -5.68 -16.74 3.30
C THR A 23 -5.30 -16.29 1.89
N ILE A 24 -4.01 -16.01 1.67
CA ILE A 24 -3.52 -15.60 0.35
C ILE A 24 -3.77 -16.71 -0.68
N GLN A 25 -3.49 -17.94 -0.31
CA GLN A 25 -3.70 -19.06 -1.23
C GLN A 25 -5.19 -19.22 -1.57
N ALA A 26 -6.07 -19.02 -0.59
CA ALA A 26 -7.51 -19.11 -0.83
C ALA A 26 -7.98 -18.02 -1.80
N ILE A 27 -7.45 -16.81 -1.66
CA ILE A 27 -7.81 -15.70 -2.54
C ILE A 27 -7.40 -16.03 -3.98
N LYS A 28 -6.19 -16.53 -4.16
CA LYS A 28 -5.69 -16.83 -5.48
C LYS A 28 -6.42 -18.02 -6.10
N ALA A 29 -6.87 -18.95 -5.28
CA ALA A 29 -7.65 -20.08 -5.76
C ALA A 29 -8.99 -19.65 -6.34
N GLU A 30 -9.49 -18.48 -5.89
CA GLU A 30 -10.74 -17.94 -6.41
C GLU A 30 -10.51 -17.11 -7.68
N GLY A 31 -9.29 -17.05 -8.18
CA GLY A 31 -9.00 -16.32 -9.41
C GLY A 31 -8.73 -14.85 -9.20
N MET A 32 -8.60 -14.40 -7.96
CA MET A 32 -8.32 -13.00 -7.66
C MET A 32 -6.87 -12.79 -7.33
N LYS A 33 -6.41 -11.56 -7.49
CA LYS A 33 -5.07 -11.20 -7.05
C LYS A 33 -5.11 -10.91 -5.56
N ALA A 34 -4.02 -11.17 -4.88
CA ALA A 34 -3.97 -11.05 -3.42
C ALA A 34 -3.05 -9.93 -2.98
N GLY A 35 -3.53 -9.14 -2.01
CA GLY A 35 -2.75 -8.07 -1.42
C GLY A 35 -2.78 -8.14 0.10
N VAL A 36 -1.79 -7.53 0.74
CA VAL A 36 -1.69 -7.48 2.19
C VAL A 36 -1.48 -6.04 2.62
N ALA A 37 -2.22 -5.60 3.62
CA ALA A 37 -2.08 -4.27 4.20
C ALA A 37 -1.33 -4.37 5.52
N LEU A 38 -0.38 -3.47 5.73
CA LEU A 38 0.44 -3.43 6.94
C LEU A 38 0.22 -2.12 7.67
N ASN A 39 0.02 -2.20 8.98
CA ASN A 39 -0.10 -1.01 9.82
C ASN A 39 1.26 -0.34 10.01
N PRO A 40 1.28 0.92 10.46
CA PRO A 40 2.56 1.62 10.61
C PRO A 40 3.57 0.93 11.50
N HIS A 41 3.11 0.21 12.51
CA HIS A 41 4.00 -0.45 13.46
C HIS A 41 4.46 -1.83 13.00
N THR A 42 3.97 -2.32 11.86
CA THR A 42 4.29 -3.66 11.40
C THR A 42 5.44 -3.62 10.40
N PRO A 43 6.56 -4.31 10.66
CA PRO A 43 7.69 -4.27 9.72
C PRO A 43 7.37 -5.03 8.44
N VAL A 44 7.96 -4.59 7.33
CA VAL A 44 7.70 -5.22 6.04
C VAL A 44 8.29 -6.63 5.94
N SER A 45 9.20 -6.98 6.83
CA SER A 45 9.78 -8.32 6.82
C SER A 45 8.75 -9.42 7.09
N VAL A 46 7.60 -9.07 7.66
CA VAL A 46 6.57 -10.08 7.94
C VAL A 46 5.98 -10.70 6.68
N VAL A 47 6.15 -10.06 5.52
CA VAL A 47 5.65 -10.62 4.27
C VAL A 47 6.76 -11.23 3.42
N GLU A 48 7.99 -11.21 3.92
CA GLU A 48 9.12 -11.68 3.11
C GLU A 48 8.96 -13.11 2.62
N ASP A 49 8.47 -13.98 3.49
CA ASP A 49 8.34 -15.40 3.15
C ASP A 49 7.21 -15.70 2.18
N ILE A 50 6.26 -14.78 2.01
CA ILE A 50 5.13 -14.99 1.12
C ILE A 50 5.08 -13.99 -0.03
N ILE A 51 6.11 -13.14 -0.14
CA ILE A 51 6.07 -12.03 -1.10
C ILE A 51 5.95 -12.50 -2.54
N GLU A 52 6.44 -13.69 -2.85
CA GLU A 52 6.34 -14.22 -4.21
C GLU A 52 4.90 -14.51 -4.61
N GLU A 53 4.02 -14.73 -3.65
CA GLU A 53 2.62 -15.02 -3.92
C GLU A 53 1.74 -13.79 -3.87
N LEU A 54 2.30 -12.63 -3.51
CA LEU A 54 1.53 -11.41 -3.39
C LEU A 54 1.53 -10.61 -4.67
N ASP A 55 0.42 -9.94 -4.94
CA ASP A 55 0.31 -9.05 -6.08
C ASP A 55 0.43 -7.60 -5.64
N LEU A 56 0.16 -7.31 -4.35
CA LEU A 56 0.20 -5.97 -3.82
C LEU A 56 0.50 -5.97 -2.33
N VAL A 57 1.29 -4.99 -1.88
CA VAL A 57 1.46 -4.73 -0.45
C VAL A 57 1.08 -3.28 -0.21
N LEU A 58 0.12 -3.06 0.67
CA LEU A 58 -0.34 -1.73 1.03
C LEU A 58 0.31 -1.34 2.34
N VAL A 59 1.03 -0.23 2.34
CA VAL A 59 1.67 0.28 3.55
C VAL A 59 0.85 1.44 4.07
N MET A 60 0.32 1.30 5.28
CA MET A 60 -0.41 2.39 5.91
C MET A 60 0.60 3.37 6.46
N SER A 61 0.42 4.64 6.12
CA SER A 61 1.33 5.69 6.56
C SER A 61 0.74 6.57 7.66
N VAL A 62 -0.43 6.19 8.19
CA VAL A 62 -1.01 6.78 9.39
C VAL A 62 -1.62 5.64 10.18
N ASN A 63 -1.87 5.84 11.46
CA ASN A 63 -2.54 4.81 12.24
C ASN A 63 -3.99 4.67 11.78
N PRO A 64 -4.51 3.44 11.72
CA PRO A 64 -5.88 3.25 11.25
C PRO A 64 -6.87 3.80 12.28
N GLY A 65 -8.08 4.08 11.82
CA GLY A 65 -9.14 4.47 12.71
C GLY A 65 -9.82 5.78 12.36
N PHE A 66 -9.09 6.77 11.86
CA PHE A 66 -9.72 8.00 11.40
C PHE A 66 -8.89 8.65 10.32
N GLY A 67 -9.54 9.47 9.53
CA GLY A 67 -8.88 10.18 8.45
C GLY A 67 -8.16 11.42 8.96
N GLY A 68 -7.37 12.03 8.10
CA GLY A 68 -6.72 13.30 8.40
C GLY A 68 -5.54 13.20 9.36
N GLN A 69 -5.07 12.00 9.64
CA GLN A 69 -3.93 11.84 10.54
C GLN A 69 -2.64 12.23 9.84
N LYS A 70 -1.65 12.60 10.65
CA LYS A 70 -0.38 13.03 10.13
C LYS A 70 0.42 11.86 9.55
N PHE A 71 1.08 12.11 8.43
CA PHE A 71 1.91 11.11 7.76
C PHE A 71 3.08 10.67 8.66
N ILE A 72 3.31 9.38 8.70
CA ILE A 72 4.40 8.80 9.50
C ILE A 72 5.62 8.65 8.60
N GLU A 73 6.68 9.40 8.90
CA GLU A 73 7.85 9.44 8.02
C GLU A 73 8.63 8.13 7.91
N ASN A 74 8.52 7.27 8.90
CA ASN A 74 9.17 5.97 8.81
C ASN A 74 8.69 5.16 7.60
N THR A 75 7.56 5.57 7.01
CA THR A 75 7.01 4.91 5.83
C THR A 75 8.01 4.90 4.68
N TYR A 76 8.81 5.95 4.52
CA TYR A 76 9.80 5.99 3.45
C TYR A 76 10.77 4.81 3.56
N ARG A 77 11.23 4.53 4.77
CA ARG A 77 12.16 3.42 5.00
C ARG A 77 11.50 2.07 4.68
N LYS A 78 10.23 1.94 5.06
CA LYS A 78 9.49 0.70 4.79
C LYS A 78 9.33 0.48 3.28
N ILE A 79 9.02 1.55 2.55
CA ILE A 79 8.87 1.46 1.10
C ILE A 79 10.19 1.08 0.45
N GLU A 80 11.30 1.65 0.92
CA GLU A 80 12.62 1.32 0.38
C GLU A 80 12.94 -0.16 0.59
N LYS A 81 12.64 -0.70 1.77
CA LYS A 81 12.86 -2.11 2.04
C LYS A 81 11.99 -2.99 1.17
N LEU A 82 10.72 -2.62 0.99
CA LEU A 82 9.83 -3.37 0.11
C LEU A 82 10.31 -3.34 -1.32
N ALA A 83 10.83 -2.19 -1.76
CA ALA A 83 11.34 -2.08 -3.13
C ALA A 83 12.51 -3.03 -3.36
N GLU A 84 13.37 -3.19 -2.36
CA GLU A 84 14.47 -4.14 -2.44
C GLU A 84 13.96 -5.58 -2.50
N MET A 85 12.99 -5.91 -1.65
CA MET A 85 12.40 -7.24 -1.63
C MET A 85 11.68 -7.55 -2.94
N LYS A 86 10.97 -6.55 -3.46
CA LYS A 86 10.28 -6.69 -4.74
C LYS A 86 11.26 -7.00 -5.85
N LYS A 87 12.36 -6.27 -5.89
CA LYS A 87 13.36 -6.43 -6.94
C LYS A 87 13.98 -7.82 -6.88
N GLU A 88 14.19 -8.33 -5.68
CA GLU A 88 14.84 -9.62 -5.50
C GLU A 88 13.90 -10.80 -5.70
N TYR A 89 12.69 -10.71 -5.18
CA TYR A 89 11.79 -11.87 -5.14
C TYR A 89 10.56 -11.77 -6.02
N ASN A 90 10.07 -10.57 -6.31
CA ASN A 90 8.80 -10.43 -7.05
C ASN A 90 8.73 -9.09 -7.77
N PRO A 91 9.37 -8.97 -8.92
CA PRO A 91 9.39 -7.68 -9.66
C PRO A 91 8.03 -7.16 -10.07
N GLY A 92 7.01 -8.01 -10.12
CA GLY A 92 5.66 -7.59 -10.49
C GLY A 92 4.81 -7.08 -9.34
N LEU A 93 5.36 -7.07 -8.12
CA LEU A 93 4.61 -6.62 -6.95
C LEU A 93 4.28 -5.14 -7.04
N ILE A 94 3.06 -4.77 -6.61
CA ILE A 94 2.65 -3.37 -6.54
C ILE A 94 2.80 -2.91 -5.10
N ILE A 95 3.53 -1.81 -4.89
CA ILE A 95 3.69 -1.23 -3.57
C ILE A 95 2.80 -0.01 -3.49
N GLU A 96 1.81 -0.06 -2.60
CA GLU A 96 0.82 1.01 -2.46
C GLU A 96 0.94 1.67 -1.08
N VAL A 97 0.72 2.98 -1.01
CA VAL A 97 0.78 3.74 0.24
C VAL A 97 -0.55 4.43 0.47
N ASP A 98 -1.09 4.31 1.67
CA ASP A 98 -2.35 4.94 2.03
C ASP A 98 -2.19 5.65 3.37
N GLY A 99 -2.61 6.91 3.42
CA GLY A 99 -2.63 7.69 4.65
C GLY A 99 -1.73 8.91 4.59
N GLY A 100 -2.31 10.10 4.63
CA GLY A 100 -1.54 11.34 4.69
C GLY A 100 -0.74 11.69 3.45
N VAL A 101 -1.01 11.05 2.31
CA VAL A 101 -0.30 11.35 1.07
C VAL A 101 -0.74 12.70 0.52
N ASN A 102 0.23 13.52 0.12
CA ASN A 102 -0.05 14.84 -0.43
C ASN A 102 1.04 15.20 -1.44
N THR A 103 0.98 16.42 -1.99
CA THR A 103 1.93 16.82 -3.02
C THR A 103 3.34 17.01 -2.48
N ASP A 104 3.50 17.14 -1.15
CA ASP A 104 4.82 17.29 -0.56
C ASP A 104 5.54 15.96 -0.40
N ASN A 105 4.82 14.90 0.01
CA ASN A 105 5.45 13.61 0.26
C ASN A 105 5.35 12.63 -0.90
N ALA A 106 4.42 12.85 -1.84
CA ALA A 106 4.25 11.92 -2.95
C ALA A 106 5.52 11.71 -3.79
N PRO A 107 6.28 12.77 -4.15
CA PRO A 107 7.51 12.55 -4.90
C PRO A 107 8.53 11.72 -4.15
N LYS A 108 8.63 11.90 -2.83
CA LYS A 108 9.54 11.12 -2.00
C LYS A 108 9.13 9.66 -1.93
N LEU A 109 7.82 9.42 -1.84
CA LEU A 109 7.31 8.04 -1.80
C LEU A 109 7.57 7.33 -3.13
N THR A 110 7.35 8.02 -4.23
CA THR A 110 7.62 7.46 -5.55
C THR A 110 9.11 7.17 -5.71
N ALA A 111 9.96 8.09 -5.26
CA ALA A 111 11.40 7.91 -5.34
C ALA A 111 11.86 6.73 -4.47
N ALA A 112 11.17 6.47 -3.36
CA ALA A 112 11.50 5.36 -2.49
C ALA A 112 11.07 4.01 -3.09
N GLY A 113 10.14 4.02 -4.03
CA GLY A 113 9.72 2.80 -4.70
C GLY A 113 8.23 2.53 -4.73
N ALA A 114 7.40 3.47 -4.28
CA ALA A 114 5.95 3.27 -4.30
C ALA A 114 5.42 3.30 -5.74
N ASP A 115 4.51 2.38 -6.03
CA ASP A 115 3.91 2.28 -7.34
C ASP A 115 2.53 2.93 -7.40
N ALA A 116 1.85 3.02 -6.27
CA ALA A 116 0.50 3.59 -6.20
C ALA A 116 0.34 4.36 -4.89
N LEU A 117 -0.39 5.45 -4.93
CA LEU A 117 -0.60 6.30 -3.77
C LEU A 117 -2.08 6.59 -3.62
N VAL A 118 -2.56 6.57 -2.37
CA VAL A 118 -3.95 6.88 -2.06
C VAL A 118 -3.96 8.21 -1.30
N ALA A 119 -4.65 9.19 -1.84
CA ALA A 119 -4.61 10.55 -1.32
C ALA A 119 -6.01 11.13 -1.07
N GLY A 120 -6.89 10.35 -0.51
CA GLY A 120 -8.29 10.75 -0.36
C GLY A 120 -8.51 12.04 0.40
N SER A 121 -8.04 12.11 1.65
CA SER A 121 -8.28 13.31 2.46
C SER A 121 -7.66 14.57 1.88
N ALA A 122 -6.42 14.45 1.39
CA ALA A 122 -5.72 15.59 0.83
C ALA A 122 -6.45 16.12 -0.40
N VAL A 123 -6.97 15.23 -1.24
CA VAL A 123 -7.69 15.63 -2.44
C VAL A 123 -9.00 16.33 -2.07
N PHE A 124 -9.77 15.75 -1.16
CA PHE A 124 -11.06 16.33 -0.79
C PHE A 124 -10.90 17.68 -0.11
N ASN A 125 -9.82 17.90 0.62
CA ASN A 125 -9.61 19.15 1.33
C ASN A 125 -8.85 20.21 0.53
N ALA A 126 -8.43 19.89 -0.69
CA ALA A 126 -7.70 20.83 -1.52
C ALA A 126 -8.64 21.91 -2.07
N GLU A 127 -8.12 23.12 -2.27
CA GLU A 127 -8.91 24.19 -2.85
C GLU A 127 -9.37 23.83 -4.25
N ASN A 128 -8.51 23.17 -5.00
CA ASN A 128 -8.86 22.73 -6.35
C ASN A 128 -8.48 21.27 -6.49
N PRO A 129 -9.41 20.35 -6.21
CA PRO A 129 -9.10 18.93 -6.25
C PRO A 129 -8.57 18.43 -7.59
N THR A 130 -9.06 18.98 -8.69
CA THR A 130 -8.61 18.55 -10.00
C THR A 130 -7.13 18.87 -10.23
N GLU A 131 -6.72 20.09 -9.87
CA GLU A 131 -5.31 20.45 -9.99
C GLU A 131 -4.44 19.65 -9.04
N TYR A 132 -4.93 19.40 -7.84
CA TYR A 132 -4.18 18.63 -6.86
C TYR A 132 -3.93 17.21 -7.37
N ILE A 133 -4.95 16.59 -7.95
CA ILE A 133 -4.80 15.26 -8.52
C ILE A 133 -3.78 15.28 -9.64
N ALA A 134 -3.81 16.31 -10.49
CA ALA A 134 -2.86 16.43 -11.59
C ALA A 134 -1.42 16.52 -11.07
N GLU A 135 -1.20 17.24 -9.97
CA GLU A 135 0.11 17.34 -9.36
C GLU A 135 0.57 16.01 -8.80
N LEU A 136 -0.34 15.27 -8.16
CA LEU A 136 -0.01 13.94 -7.62
C LEU A 136 0.39 12.98 -8.72
N VAL A 137 -0.26 13.04 -9.84
CA VAL A 137 0.05 12.16 -10.98
C VAL A 137 1.44 12.42 -11.51
N LYS A 138 1.93 13.65 -11.41
CA LYS A 138 3.26 13.99 -11.86
C LYS A 138 4.35 13.55 -10.90
N ALA A 139 4.00 13.21 -9.70
CA ALA A 139 4.98 12.87 -8.66
C ALA A 139 5.75 11.56 -8.96
#